data_2c785baac0a0e4126eea307369dde35b
#
_entry.id   2c785baac0a0e4126eea307369dde35b
#
_cell.length_a   1.000
_cell.length_b   1.000
_cell.length_c   1.000
_cell.angle_alpha   90.00
_cell.angle_beta   90.00
_cell.angle_gamma   90.00
#
_symmetry.space_group_name_H-M   'P 1'
#
loop_
_entity.id
_entity.type
_entity.pdbx_description
1 polymer ?
#
loop_
_entity_poly.entity_id
_entity_poly.type
_entity_poly.pdbx_seq_one_letter_code
_entity_poly.pdbx_strand_id
1 'polypeptide(L)'
;MCIPIHPNLDSTMINHPLFVRRERVPGNKKEVAVGSCATRLVKSLMWGSLLLVSAAAFADNAPLSTQIVDLANKVDGVHPGYRAFHAKGVLVEGTFKASPEAARLSSATLFNGGSIRVTARFSDGAGVPTVPDGTPAMPRGIAIKYHLPGGADTDMVTNSFKFFPVGTGEDFRDLLTAIVASPPTAPHPNKLEQFFGTHPNAPKAIGSLPIPDSFADEEYHGIDAFIFVNKSGQRQAVRYVVAPEKLVHITAEEAAKLPPDYLFDDIAKRIAQKPVVFHLKAVLADPSDQTKDASQPWPDDRKVVDLGVLTLTKVVPNSKEAEKKLLFLPTNLTAGIELSDDPLPTVRTAAYSVSFGRRSQPGSASSN
;
A
#
# COMPACT_ATOMS: atom_id res chain seq x y z
N MET A 1 1.09 1.74 4.86
CA MET A 1 2.43 1.36 5.36
C MET A 1 2.86 2.45 6.30
N CYS A 2 2.63 2.26 7.59
CA CYS A 2 3.13 3.18 8.61
C CYS A 2 4.59 2.86 8.84
N ILE A 3 5.49 3.72 8.42
CA ILE A 3 6.89 3.65 8.81
C ILE A 3 6.99 4.49 10.08
N PRO A 4 7.33 3.91 11.24
CA PRO A 4 7.58 4.70 12.43
C PRO A 4 8.87 5.49 12.21
N ILE A 5 8.74 6.72 11.72
CA ILE A 5 9.85 7.65 11.63
C ILE A 5 9.85 8.43 12.93
N HIS A 6 10.82 8.16 13.78
CA HIS A 6 11.20 9.11 14.81
C HIS A 6 11.90 10.28 14.14
N PRO A 7 11.40 11.50 14.27
CA PRO A 7 12.07 12.67 13.74
C PRO A 7 13.19 13.09 14.71
N ASN A 8 14.41 12.60 14.50
CA ASN A 8 15.60 13.23 15.03
C ASN A 8 16.24 14.10 13.94
N LEU A 9 15.49 15.11 13.52
CA LEU A 9 15.99 16.29 12.81
C LEU A 9 15.29 17.54 13.36
N ASP A 10 15.17 17.63 14.64
CA ASP A 10 15.13 18.83 15.51
C ASP A 10 14.60 18.41 16.89
N SER A 11 15.38 18.71 17.90
CA SER A 11 15.21 18.26 19.27
C SER A 11 14.18 19.05 20.08
N THR A 12 13.03 19.40 19.51
CA THR A 12 11.95 20.04 20.30
C THR A 12 10.60 19.83 19.66
N MET A 13 10.03 18.65 19.77
CA MET A 13 8.60 18.37 19.88
C MET A 13 8.30 16.92 19.59
N ILE A 14 7.64 16.33 20.52
CA ILE A 14 6.75 15.16 20.54
C ILE A 14 7.22 14.10 21.53
N ASN A 15 6.83 14.34 22.79
CA ASN A 15 6.64 13.31 23.81
C ASN A 15 5.17 12.91 23.79
N HIS A 16 4.82 11.79 23.18
CA HIS A 16 3.66 11.01 23.57
C HIS A 16 3.88 9.54 23.21
N PRO A 17 3.88 8.64 24.21
CA PRO A 17 4.08 7.21 23.99
C PRO A 17 2.75 6.52 23.72
N LEU A 18 2.65 5.82 22.58
CA LEU A 18 1.67 4.75 22.40
C LEU A 18 2.20 3.49 23.06
N PHE A 19 1.96 3.35 24.36
CA PHE A 19 2.14 2.10 25.09
C PHE A 19 0.79 1.56 25.53
N VAL A 20 0.36 0.47 24.95
CA VAL A 20 -0.66 -0.40 25.53
C VAL A 20 -0.04 -1.10 26.75
N ARG A 21 -0.51 -0.77 27.91
CA ARG A 21 -0.13 -1.34 29.19
C ARG A 21 -0.65 -2.77 29.30
N ARG A 22 0.24 -3.76 29.24
CA ARG A 22 -0.08 -5.11 29.68
C ARG A 22 -0.16 -5.13 31.20
N GLU A 23 -1.34 -5.32 31.73
CA GLU A 23 -1.53 -5.63 33.14
C GLU A 23 -0.99 -7.04 33.48
N ARG A 24 -0.15 -7.11 34.50
CA ARG A 24 0.30 -8.37 35.10
C ARG A 24 -0.73 -8.85 36.09
N VAL A 25 -1.23 -10.05 35.89
CA VAL A 25 -1.99 -10.79 36.89
C VAL A 25 -1.01 -11.43 37.87
N PRO A 26 -1.17 -11.30 39.20
CA PRO A 26 -0.28 -11.90 40.18
C PRO A 26 -0.56 -13.40 40.32
N GLY A 27 0.45 -14.21 40.08
CA GLY A 27 0.41 -15.65 40.30
C GLY A 27 0.64 -16.02 41.75
N ASN A 28 -0.22 -16.86 42.27
CA ASN A 28 -0.23 -17.40 43.61
C ASN A 28 0.78 -18.57 43.74
N LYS A 29 1.73 -18.46 44.68
CA LYS A 29 2.66 -19.52 45.04
C LYS A 29 1.94 -20.53 45.96
N LYS A 30 2.00 -21.82 45.60
CA LYS A 30 1.88 -22.92 46.54
C LYS A 30 3.06 -23.86 46.38
N GLU A 31 3.91 -23.90 47.41
CA GLU A 31 4.89 -24.93 47.67
C GLU A 31 4.18 -26.23 48.03
N VAL A 32 4.63 -27.36 47.51
CA VAL A 32 4.45 -28.67 48.18
C VAL A 32 5.68 -29.54 47.93
N ALA A 33 6.03 -30.22 48.98
CA ALA A 33 7.29 -30.81 49.35
C ALA A 33 7.73 -32.07 48.59
N VAL A 34 9.00 -32.27 48.72
CA VAL A 34 9.92 -33.38 48.55
C VAL A 34 9.35 -34.78 48.86
N GLY A 35 9.58 -35.73 47.94
CA GLY A 35 9.47 -37.17 48.16
C GLY A 35 10.50 -37.91 47.35
N SER A 36 11.60 -38.31 47.98
CA SER A 36 12.66 -39.16 47.47
C SER A 36 12.19 -40.61 47.28
N CYS A 37 12.46 -41.23 46.13
CA CYS A 37 12.83 -42.63 46.08
C CYS A 37 13.66 -42.98 44.86
N ALA A 38 14.79 -43.56 45.17
CA ALA A 38 15.83 -43.99 44.25
C ALA A 38 15.52 -45.35 43.62
N THR A 39 16.15 -45.62 42.53
CA THR A 39 16.86 -46.83 42.07
C THR A 39 16.34 -47.54 40.80
N ARG A 40 17.33 -47.68 39.88
CA ARG A 40 17.59 -48.74 38.86
C ARG A 40 16.80 -48.66 37.55
N LEU A 41 17.35 -48.82 36.42
CA LEU A 41 18.57 -49.35 35.80
C LEU A 41 18.45 -49.15 34.27
N VAL A 42 19.49 -48.55 33.66
CA VAL A 42 20.26 -48.96 32.46
C VAL A 42 19.56 -49.25 31.10
N LYS A 43 20.06 -48.52 30.14
CA LYS A 43 20.23 -48.85 28.70
C LYS A 43 19.01 -48.75 27.77
N SER A 44 18.99 -47.68 27.02
CA SER A 44 19.00 -47.71 25.55
C SER A 44 19.45 -46.35 25.01
N LEU A 45 20.67 -46.35 24.52
CA LEU A 45 21.28 -45.27 23.76
C LEU A 45 20.67 -45.25 22.35
N MET A 46 20.66 -44.01 21.83
CA MET A 46 20.67 -43.64 20.42
C MET A 46 19.32 -43.68 19.67
N TRP A 47 19.03 -42.54 19.22
CA TRP A 47 18.33 -42.02 18.03
C TRP A 47 17.22 -41.06 18.38
N GLY A 48 17.58 -39.83 18.55
CA GLY A 48 16.61 -38.74 18.78
C GLY A 48 17.24 -37.34 18.70
N SER A 49 18.23 -37.17 17.85
CA SER A 49 18.85 -35.84 17.66
C SER A 49 19.06 -35.63 16.18
N LEU A 50 18.02 -35.27 15.46
CA LEU A 50 18.14 -34.63 14.13
C LEU A 50 16.75 -34.23 13.58
N LEU A 51 16.09 -33.23 14.13
CA LEU A 51 14.97 -32.54 13.48
C LEU A 51 14.72 -31.16 14.09
N LEU A 52 15.79 -30.40 14.35
CA LEU A 52 15.69 -28.99 14.73
C LEU A 52 16.63 -28.11 13.88
N VAL A 53 16.75 -28.46 12.60
CA VAL A 53 17.43 -27.58 11.63
C VAL A 53 16.50 -27.48 10.44
N SER A 54 15.98 -26.30 10.18
CA SER A 54 15.56 -25.84 8.86
C SER A 54 14.26 -25.02 8.79
N ALA A 55 13.82 -24.36 9.85
CA ALA A 55 12.78 -23.33 9.66
C ALA A 55 13.38 -22.00 9.16
N ALA A 56 14.66 -21.74 9.46
CA ALA A 56 15.34 -20.51 9.01
C ALA A 56 15.83 -20.59 7.55
N ALA A 57 16.22 -21.79 7.07
CA ALA A 57 16.75 -21.96 5.71
C ALA A 57 15.68 -21.93 4.61
N PHE A 58 14.40 -22.11 4.95
CA PHE A 58 13.30 -22.00 3.98
C PHE A 58 12.85 -20.54 3.71
N ALA A 59 13.19 -19.61 4.60
CA ALA A 59 12.82 -18.20 4.43
C ALA A 59 13.67 -17.49 3.34
N ASP A 60 14.92 -17.85 3.17
CA ASP A 60 15.82 -17.27 2.17
C ASP A 60 15.52 -17.74 0.72
N ASN A 61 14.78 -18.85 0.55
CA ASN A 61 14.42 -19.39 -0.76
C ASN A 61 12.98 -19.06 -1.20
N ALA A 62 12.22 -18.32 -0.39
CA ALA A 62 10.87 -17.94 -0.77
C ALA A 62 10.91 -16.90 -1.92
N PRO A 63 9.92 -16.93 -2.86
CA PRO A 63 9.80 -15.89 -3.88
C PRO A 63 9.78 -14.48 -3.26
N LEU A 64 10.37 -13.50 -3.95
CA LEU A 64 10.46 -12.10 -3.49
C LEU A 64 9.10 -11.55 -3.03
N SER A 65 8.04 -11.82 -3.78
CA SER A 65 6.67 -11.43 -3.44
C SER A 65 6.19 -11.99 -2.10
N THR A 66 6.56 -13.23 -1.79
CA THR A 66 6.26 -13.87 -0.50
C THR A 66 7.06 -13.22 0.63
N GLN A 67 8.36 -12.97 0.42
CA GLN A 67 9.22 -12.28 1.39
C GLN A 67 8.66 -10.87 1.72
N ILE A 68 8.24 -10.11 0.72
CA ILE A 68 7.63 -8.77 0.91
C ILE A 68 6.37 -8.85 1.78
N VAL A 69 5.46 -9.81 1.49
CA VAL A 69 4.22 -9.96 2.27
C VAL A 69 4.50 -10.44 3.70
N ASP A 70 5.49 -11.34 3.89
CA ASP A 70 5.91 -11.79 5.22
C ASP A 70 6.51 -10.65 6.05
N LEU A 71 7.32 -9.81 5.43
CA LEU A 71 7.90 -8.62 6.08
C LEU A 71 6.82 -7.58 6.42
N ALA A 72 5.86 -7.34 5.52
CA ALA A 72 4.71 -6.49 5.83
C ALA A 72 3.96 -6.98 7.07
N ASN A 73 3.70 -8.27 7.15
CA ASN A 73 3.08 -8.88 8.33
C ASN A 73 3.95 -8.82 9.59
N LYS A 74 5.28 -8.75 9.46
CA LYS A 74 6.17 -8.51 10.61
C LYS A 74 6.11 -7.06 11.08
N VAL A 75 5.93 -6.11 10.16
CA VAL A 75 5.81 -4.68 10.48
C VAL A 75 4.47 -4.37 11.14
N ASP A 76 3.37 -4.79 10.51
CA ASP A 76 2.00 -4.37 10.87
C ASP A 76 1.19 -5.44 11.62
N GLY A 77 1.74 -6.65 11.78
CA GLY A 77 1.02 -7.80 12.32
C GLY A 77 0.22 -8.56 11.25
N VAL A 78 -0.24 -9.76 11.61
CA VAL A 78 -1.14 -10.55 10.77
C VAL A 78 -2.58 -10.23 11.15
N HIS A 79 -3.36 -9.75 10.18
CA HIS A 79 -4.78 -9.44 10.34
C HIS A 79 -5.62 -10.34 9.41
N PRO A 80 -6.22 -11.43 9.92
CA PRO A 80 -6.96 -12.39 9.11
C PRO A 80 -8.09 -11.74 8.31
N GLY A 81 -8.18 -12.08 7.01
CA GLY A 81 -9.18 -11.49 6.11
C GLY A 81 -8.84 -10.11 5.55
N TYR A 82 -7.73 -9.48 5.99
CA TYR A 82 -7.28 -8.17 5.50
C TYR A 82 -6.06 -8.28 4.59
N ARG A 83 -5.80 -7.21 3.83
CA ARG A 83 -4.59 -7.05 3.01
C ARG A 83 -3.38 -6.83 3.90
N ALA A 84 -2.21 -7.31 3.44
CA ALA A 84 -0.93 -7.06 4.14
C ALA A 84 -0.50 -5.58 4.09
N PHE A 85 -0.96 -4.84 3.08
CA PHE A 85 -0.87 -3.38 2.94
C PHE A 85 -2.24 -2.85 2.59
N HIS A 86 -2.51 -1.60 2.92
CA HIS A 86 -3.81 -0.98 2.65
C HIS A 86 -4.98 -1.80 3.22
N ALA A 87 -4.85 -2.25 4.48
CA ALA A 87 -5.84 -3.11 5.12
C ALA A 87 -7.19 -2.41 5.32
N LYS A 88 -7.17 -1.15 5.79
CA LYS A 88 -8.34 -0.31 5.97
C LYS A 88 -8.75 0.33 4.65
N GLY A 89 -10.00 0.16 4.23
CA GLY A 89 -10.47 0.69 2.96
C GLY A 89 -11.97 0.72 2.82
N VAL A 90 -12.44 1.42 1.77
CA VAL A 90 -13.84 1.53 1.40
C VAL A 90 -14.00 1.48 -0.12
N LEU A 91 -14.99 0.72 -0.58
CA LEU A 91 -15.37 0.64 -1.99
C LEU A 91 -16.41 1.68 -2.34
N VAL A 92 -16.23 2.29 -3.49
CA VAL A 92 -17.15 3.25 -4.08
C VAL A 92 -17.37 2.92 -5.56
N GLU A 93 -18.55 3.22 -6.07
CA GLU A 93 -18.93 3.03 -7.47
C GLU A 93 -19.13 4.38 -8.13
N GLY A 94 -18.92 4.39 -9.45
CA GLY A 94 -19.10 5.58 -10.25
C GLY A 94 -18.88 5.31 -11.73
N THR A 95 -18.51 6.35 -12.45
CA THR A 95 -18.21 6.31 -13.88
C THR A 95 -16.96 7.08 -14.20
N PHE A 96 -16.28 6.66 -15.27
CA PHE A 96 -15.22 7.41 -15.92
C PHE A 96 -15.65 7.80 -17.32
N LYS A 97 -15.43 9.06 -17.68
CA LYS A 97 -15.67 9.58 -19.04
C LYS A 97 -14.36 10.16 -19.57
N ALA A 98 -13.82 9.53 -20.60
CA ALA A 98 -12.58 9.95 -21.23
C ALA A 98 -12.72 11.30 -21.95
N SER A 99 -11.62 12.07 -21.96
CA SER A 99 -11.45 13.25 -22.80
C SER A 99 -11.14 12.88 -24.26
N PRO A 100 -11.36 13.76 -25.23
CA PRO A 100 -10.90 13.55 -26.61
C PRO A 100 -9.37 13.41 -26.75
N GLU A 101 -8.61 14.08 -25.87
CA GLU A 101 -7.15 14.04 -25.83
C GLU A 101 -6.62 12.66 -25.43
N ALA A 102 -7.30 11.95 -24.54
CA ALA A 102 -6.92 10.60 -24.16
C ALA A 102 -6.91 9.63 -25.36
N ALA A 103 -7.92 9.70 -26.23
CA ALA A 103 -8.02 8.87 -27.44
C ALA A 103 -6.93 9.17 -28.48
N ARG A 104 -6.26 10.33 -28.41
CA ARG A 104 -5.11 10.67 -29.27
C ARG A 104 -3.83 10.05 -28.75
N LEU A 105 -3.71 9.89 -27.41
CA LEU A 105 -2.53 9.36 -26.74
C LEU A 105 -2.52 7.83 -26.71
N SER A 106 -3.69 7.21 -26.57
CA SER A 106 -3.81 5.76 -26.45
C SER A 106 -5.03 5.23 -27.18
N SER A 107 -4.87 4.05 -27.80
CA SER A 107 -5.95 3.29 -28.43
C SER A 107 -6.80 2.49 -27.43
N ALA A 108 -6.47 2.57 -26.14
CA ALA A 108 -7.13 1.80 -25.08
C ALA A 108 -8.64 2.03 -25.05
N THR A 109 -9.40 0.95 -24.86
CA THR A 109 -10.87 0.97 -24.88
C THR A 109 -11.45 1.94 -23.86
N LEU A 110 -10.81 2.08 -22.68
CA LEU A 110 -11.26 3.03 -21.68
C LEU A 110 -11.19 4.50 -22.13
N PHE A 111 -10.44 4.82 -23.20
CA PHE A 111 -10.28 6.17 -23.75
C PHE A 111 -11.13 6.42 -24.99
N ASN A 112 -12.00 5.51 -25.38
CA ASN A 112 -12.84 5.65 -26.59
C ASN A 112 -14.06 6.60 -26.42
N GLY A 113 -14.13 7.41 -25.37
CA GLY A 113 -15.09 8.50 -25.20
C GLY A 113 -16.45 8.13 -24.62
N GLY A 114 -16.77 6.84 -24.42
CA GLY A 114 -17.97 6.38 -23.71
C GLY A 114 -17.85 6.57 -22.21
N SER A 115 -19.00 6.55 -21.50
CA SER A 115 -19.00 6.45 -20.06
C SER A 115 -18.79 4.98 -19.62
N ILE A 116 -17.78 4.74 -18.81
CA ILE A 116 -17.41 3.41 -18.31
C ILE A 116 -17.71 3.34 -16.82
N ARG A 117 -18.38 2.26 -16.37
CA ARG A 117 -18.57 2.02 -14.94
C ARG A 117 -17.24 1.73 -14.28
N VAL A 118 -17.07 2.21 -13.05
CA VAL A 118 -15.89 1.96 -12.24
C VAL A 118 -16.26 1.46 -10.84
N THR A 119 -15.40 0.63 -10.29
CA THR A 119 -15.32 0.35 -8.85
C THR A 119 -13.99 0.90 -8.36
N ALA A 120 -14.02 1.86 -7.46
CA ALA A 120 -12.82 2.42 -6.86
C ALA A 120 -12.72 2.02 -5.37
N ARG A 121 -11.50 1.99 -4.84
CA ARG A 121 -11.24 1.71 -3.44
C ARG A 121 -10.32 2.76 -2.86
N PHE A 122 -10.80 3.54 -1.90
CA PHE A 122 -9.95 4.36 -1.04
C PHE A 122 -9.37 3.52 0.09
N SER A 123 -8.17 3.87 0.56
CA SER A 123 -7.50 3.13 1.64
C SER A 123 -6.37 3.90 2.30
N ASP A 124 -6.15 3.61 3.57
CA ASP A 124 -4.91 3.92 4.29
C ASP A 124 -3.83 2.89 3.99
N GLY A 125 -2.55 3.30 3.95
CA GLY A 125 -1.45 2.49 3.47
C GLY A 125 -1.00 1.35 4.38
N ALA A 126 -1.33 1.40 5.68
CA ALA A 126 -0.92 0.40 6.65
C ALA A 126 -1.60 -0.96 6.46
N GLY A 127 -0.94 -2.02 6.93
CA GLY A 127 -1.52 -3.35 7.07
C GLY A 127 -2.41 -3.52 8.32
N VAL A 128 -2.57 -2.47 9.13
CA VAL A 128 -3.41 -2.44 10.34
C VAL A 128 -4.81 -1.94 9.98
N PRO A 129 -5.87 -2.75 10.14
CA PRO A 129 -7.24 -2.37 9.73
C PRO A 129 -7.89 -1.30 10.61
N THR A 130 -7.29 -0.98 11.74
CA THR A 130 -7.77 0.01 12.71
C THR A 130 -6.81 1.21 12.84
N VAL A 131 -5.92 1.39 11.89
CA VAL A 131 -4.98 2.52 11.90
C VAL A 131 -5.75 3.85 11.90
N PRO A 132 -5.38 4.83 12.72
CA PRO A 132 -5.98 6.16 12.66
C PRO A 132 -5.65 6.85 11.33
N ASP A 133 -6.65 7.45 10.68
CA ASP A 133 -6.51 8.10 9.38
C ASP A 133 -5.50 9.27 9.39
N GLY A 134 -5.36 9.95 10.51
CA GLY A 134 -4.41 11.06 10.69
C GLY A 134 -2.96 10.66 10.93
N THR A 135 -2.62 9.36 10.83
CA THR A 135 -1.24 8.89 11.04
C THR A 135 -0.29 9.55 10.04
N PRO A 136 0.78 10.24 10.53
CA PRO A 136 1.79 10.85 9.67
C PRO A 136 2.59 9.83 8.87
N ALA A 137 3.21 10.27 7.78
CA ALA A 137 4.07 9.44 6.91
C ALA A 137 3.39 8.14 6.41
N MET A 138 2.06 8.13 6.35
CA MET A 138 1.26 7.03 5.84
C MET A 138 0.67 7.42 4.49
N PRO A 139 0.93 6.67 3.40
CA PRO A 139 0.31 6.96 2.10
C PRO A 139 -1.19 6.67 2.13
N ARG A 140 -1.96 7.45 1.40
CA ARG A 140 -3.36 7.16 1.07
C ARG A 140 -3.41 6.63 -0.34
N GLY A 141 -4.37 5.76 -0.64
CA GLY A 141 -4.46 5.14 -1.96
C GLY A 141 -5.86 5.21 -2.54
N ILE A 142 -5.91 5.30 -3.88
CA ILE A 142 -7.09 4.97 -4.67
C ILE A 142 -6.70 3.92 -5.71
N ALA A 143 -7.43 2.79 -5.71
CA ALA A 143 -7.34 1.79 -6.76
C ALA A 143 -8.65 1.81 -7.55
N ILE A 144 -8.58 1.77 -8.86
CA ILE A 144 -9.73 1.92 -9.76
C ILE A 144 -9.78 0.72 -10.71
N LYS A 145 -10.91 0.04 -10.75
CA LYS A 145 -11.24 -0.99 -11.73
C LYS A 145 -12.22 -0.41 -12.72
N TYR A 146 -11.83 -0.39 -13.99
CA TYR A 146 -12.66 0.06 -15.12
C TYR A 146 -13.34 -1.16 -15.74
N HIS A 147 -14.67 -1.18 -15.74
CA HIS A 147 -15.47 -2.26 -16.32
C HIS A 147 -15.70 -1.99 -17.81
N LEU A 148 -14.83 -2.55 -18.64
CA LEU A 148 -14.84 -2.30 -20.07
C LEU A 148 -16.03 -2.95 -20.78
N PRO A 149 -16.48 -2.41 -21.92
CA PRO A 149 -17.42 -3.08 -22.81
C PRO A 149 -16.92 -4.50 -23.17
N GLY A 150 -17.82 -5.46 -23.17
CA GLY A 150 -17.48 -6.87 -23.42
C GLY A 150 -17.11 -7.69 -22.17
N GLY A 151 -17.13 -7.07 -20.97
CA GLY A 151 -16.98 -7.77 -19.69
C GLY A 151 -15.54 -7.92 -19.20
N ALA A 152 -14.56 -7.38 -19.93
CA ALA A 152 -13.18 -7.28 -19.43
C ALA A 152 -13.03 -6.14 -18.44
N ASP A 153 -12.06 -6.25 -17.54
CA ASP A 153 -11.67 -5.19 -16.62
C ASP A 153 -10.23 -4.74 -16.90
N THR A 154 -9.91 -3.49 -16.57
CA THR A 154 -8.54 -2.99 -16.46
C THR A 154 -8.39 -2.19 -15.18
N ASP A 155 -7.20 -2.21 -14.59
CA ASP A 155 -6.97 -1.65 -13.26
C ASP A 155 -5.98 -0.49 -13.28
N MET A 156 -6.18 0.46 -12.37
CA MET A 156 -5.23 1.51 -12.04
C MET A 156 -5.02 1.52 -10.53
N VAL A 157 -3.77 1.52 -10.08
CA VAL A 157 -3.42 1.54 -8.65
C VAL A 157 -2.51 2.71 -8.38
N THR A 158 -3.01 3.68 -7.63
CA THR A 158 -2.33 4.93 -7.30
C THR A 158 -2.30 5.18 -5.80
N ASN A 159 -1.43 6.05 -5.36
CA ASN A 159 -1.33 6.48 -3.96
C ASN A 159 -0.81 7.92 -3.86
N SER A 160 -0.72 8.46 -2.64
CA SER A 160 -0.28 9.85 -2.39
C SER A 160 1.24 10.06 -2.48
N PHE A 161 2.05 9.03 -2.76
CA PHE A 161 3.46 9.23 -3.10
C PHE A 161 3.61 9.86 -4.48
N LYS A 162 4.34 10.96 -4.61
CA LYS A 162 4.73 11.54 -5.91
C LYS A 162 5.77 10.67 -6.63
N PHE A 163 6.63 9.99 -5.89
CA PHE A 163 7.59 8.99 -6.35
C PHE A 163 7.78 7.94 -5.25
N PHE A 164 8.14 6.72 -5.61
CA PHE A 164 8.25 5.64 -4.63
C PHE A 164 9.56 5.72 -3.83
N PRO A 165 9.62 5.21 -2.60
CA PRO A 165 10.84 5.24 -1.80
C PRO A 165 12.04 4.53 -2.45
N VAL A 166 11.79 3.52 -3.29
CA VAL A 166 12.81 2.65 -3.90
C VAL A 166 12.46 2.29 -5.34
N GLY A 167 13.47 1.89 -6.15
CA GLY A 167 13.29 1.56 -7.55
C GLY A 167 13.06 0.08 -7.87
N THR A 168 13.32 -0.83 -6.91
CA THR A 168 13.22 -2.28 -7.15
C THR A 168 12.45 -2.99 -6.05
N GLY A 169 11.98 -4.20 -6.33
CA GLY A 169 11.31 -5.05 -5.33
C GLY A 169 12.27 -5.54 -4.26
N GLU A 170 13.52 -5.78 -4.61
CA GLU A 170 14.60 -6.16 -3.70
C GLU A 170 14.86 -5.02 -2.70
N ASP A 171 15.01 -3.79 -3.17
CA ASP A 171 15.18 -2.63 -2.28
C ASP A 171 13.95 -2.42 -1.40
N PHE A 172 12.74 -2.72 -1.91
CA PHE A 172 11.53 -2.65 -1.08
C PHE A 172 11.53 -3.71 0.03
N ARG A 173 11.92 -4.94 -0.26
CA ARG A 173 12.15 -5.98 0.74
C ARG A 173 13.18 -5.53 1.77
N ASP A 174 14.28 -4.94 1.34
CA ASP A 174 15.39 -4.52 2.20
C ASP A 174 14.98 -3.32 3.07
N LEU A 175 14.17 -2.39 2.55
CA LEU A 175 13.52 -1.33 3.33
C LEU A 175 12.65 -1.92 4.45
N LEU A 176 11.77 -2.88 4.14
CA LEU A 176 10.93 -3.54 5.14
C LEU A 176 11.77 -4.30 6.17
N THR A 177 12.84 -4.96 5.74
CA THR A 177 13.79 -5.64 6.63
C THR A 177 14.46 -4.65 7.57
N ALA A 178 14.89 -3.50 7.05
CA ALA A 178 15.49 -2.44 7.85
C ALA A 178 14.51 -1.85 8.89
N ILE A 179 13.22 -1.69 8.52
CA ILE A 179 12.17 -1.25 9.43
C ILE A 179 11.98 -2.26 10.58
N VAL A 180 11.84 -3.56 10.25
CA VAL A 180 11.69 -4.62 11.25
C VAL A 180 12.89 -4.67 12.20
N ALA A 181 14.10 -4.45 11.69
CA ALA A 181 15.35 -4.48 12.46
C ALA A 181 15.64 -3.17 13.23
N SER A 182 14.76 -2.17 13.13
CA SER A 182 14.94 -0.84 13.76
C SER A 182 13.78 -0.50 14.71
N PRO A 183 13.53 -1.31 15.77
CA PRO A 183 12.57 -0.94 16.78
C PRO A 183 13.01 0.36 17.49
N PRO A 184 12.10 1.09 18.18
CA PRO A 184 12.42 2.35 18.86
C PRO A 184 13.59 2.30 19.87
N THR A 185 13.93 1.08 20.31
CA THR A 185 15.05 0.82 21.24
C THR A 185 16.36 0.46 20.54
N ALA A 186 16.39 0.40 19.22
CA ALA A 186 17.58 0.05 18.45
C ALA A 186 18.67 1.13 18.63
N PRO A 187 19.95 0.75 18.77
CA PRO A 187 21.05 1.73 18.84
C PRO A 187 21.21 2.47 17.49
N HIS A 188 21.63 3.74 17.57
CA HIS A 188 21.91 4.57 16.39
C HIS A 188 23.39 4.49 15.96
N PRO A 189 23.69 4.53 14.62
CA PRO A 189 22.71 4.49 13.54
C PRO A 189 22.07 3.10 13.40
N ASN A 190 20.73 3.05 13.43
CA ASN A 190 20.00 1.80 13.26
C ASN A 190 19.96 1.35 11.78
N LYS A 191 19.36 0.18 11.49
CA LYS A 191 19.34 -0.39 10.14
C LYS A 191 18.55 0.46 9.14
N LEU A 192 17.49 1.14 9.58
CA LEU A 192 16.70 2.04 8.73
C LEU A 192 17.51 3.29 8.34
N GLU A 193 18.23 3.88 9.30
CA GLU A 193 19.12 5.02 9.03
C GLU A 193 20.27 4.64 8.09
N GLN A 194 20.84 3.43 8.25
CA GLN A 194 21.85 2.89 7.34
C GLN A 194 21.29 2.70 5.93
N PHE A 195 20.06 2.18 5.80
CA PHE A 195 19.37 2.04 4.53
C PHE A 195 19.14 3.41 3.87
N PHE A 196 18.68 4.41 4.61
CA PHE A 196 18.48 5.76 4.09
C PHE A 196 19.78 6.42 3.62
N GLY A 197 20.91 6.07 4.22
CA GLY A 197 22.24 6.52 3.77
C GLY A 197 22.59 6.07 2.36
N THR A 198 22.12 4.92 1.92
CA THR A 198 22.32 4.35 0.58
C THR A 198 21.16 4.62 -0.39
N HIS A 199 19.99 4.98 0.12
CA HIS A 199 18.75 5.25 -0.64
C HIS A 199 18.20 6.64 -0.32
N PRO A 200 18.87 7.73 -0.74
CA PRO A 200 18.55 9.10 -0.28
C PRO A 200 17.18 9.61 -0.73
N ASN A 201 16.54 8.97 -1.72
CA ASN A 201 15.18 9.28 -2.13
C ASN A 201 14.12 8.67 -1.21
N ALA A 202 14.44 7.59 -0.47
CA ALA A 202 13.49 6.94 0.41
C ALA A 202 12.98 7.87 1.54
N PRO A 203 13.83 8.52 2.36
CA PRO A 203 13.36 9.44 3.38
C PRO A 203 12.66 10.67 2.79
N LYS A 204 13.06 11.15 1.59
CA LYS A 204 12.38 12.26 0.92
C LYS A 204 10.96 11.89 0.51
N ALA A 205 10.78 10.71 -0.11
CA ALA A 205 9.45 10.23 -0.50
C ALA A 205 8.53 10.08 0.72
N ILE A 206 9.03 9.44 1.79
CA ILE A 206 8.25 9.20 2.99
C ILE A 206 7.94 10.51 3.73
N GLY A 207 8.93 11.40 3.85
CA GLY A 207 8.77 12.70 4.53
C GLY A 207 7.90 13.69 3.75
N SER A 208 7.65 13.46 2.46
CA SER A 208 6.78 14.31 1.64
C SER A 208 5.29 13.94 1.70
N LEU A 209 4.94 12.83 2.39
CA LEU A 209 3.55 12.39 2.46
C LEU A 209 2.69 13.37 3.25
N PRO A 210 1.63 13.93 2.64
CA PRO A 210 0.71 14.82 3.33
C PRO A 210 -0.30 14.04 4.19
N ILE A 211 -1.00 14.75 5.06
CA ILE A 211 -2.21 14.27 5.72
C ILE A 211 -3.39 14.99 5.06
N PRO A 212 -4.24 14.31 4.29
CA PRO A 212 -5.37 14.95 3.65
C PRO A 212 -6.50 15.25 4.64
N ASP A 213 -7.26 16.31 4.37
CA ASP A 213 -8.51 16.61 5.06
C ASP A 213 -9.61 15.62 4.69
N SER A 214 -9.56 15.11 3.45
CA SER A 214 -10.49 14.13 2.89
C SER A 214 -9.80 13.27 1.84
N PHE A 215 -10.25 12.02 1.64
CA PHE A 215 -9.89 11.25 0.45
C PHE A 215 -10.27 11.96 -0.86
N ALA A 216 -11.32 12.79 -0.84
CA ALA A 216 -11.78 13.56 -2.00
C ALA A 216 -10.91 14.79 -2.30
N ASP A 217 -10.08 15.21 -1.37
CA ASP A 217 -9.23 16.40 -1.45
C ASP A 217 -7.73 16.03 -1.53
N GLU A 218 -7.41 14.75 -1.80
CA GLU A 218 -6.04 14.23 -1.98
C GLU A 218 -5.73 13.99 -3.46
N GLU A 219 -4.47 14.25 -3.84
CA GLU A 219 -3.94 13.92 -5.16
C GLU A 219 -3.21 12.57 -5.12
N TYR A 220 -3.58 11.66 -6.04
CA TYR A 220 -3.00 10.32 -6.09
C TYR A 220 -2.17 10.15 -7.36
N HIS A 221 -1.00 9.56 -7.22
CA HIS A 221 -0.04 9.37 -8.29
C HIS A 221 0.12 7.88 -8.64
N GLY A 222 0.16 7.59 -9.95
CA GLY A 222 0.69 6.33 -10.45
C GLY A 222 2.21 6.46 -10.49
N ILE A 223 2.87 5.89 -9.48
CA ILE A 223 4.32 6.00 -9.30
C ILE A 223 5.10 5.32 -10.42
N ASP A 224 4.53 4.25 -11.00
CA ASP A 224 5.12 3.50 -12.10
C ASP A 224 4.89 4.22 -13.43
N ALA A 225 5.82 4.05 -14.38
CA ALA A 225 5.62 4.52 -15.74
C ALA A 225 4.91 3.46 -16.60
N PHE A 226 4.02 3.91 -17.49
CA PHE A 226 3.34 3.09 -18.48
C PHE A 226 3.59 3.64 -19.87
N ILE A 227 3.44 2.80 -20.91
CA ILE A 227 3.57 3.21 -22.29
C ILE A 227 2.19 3.26 -22.93
N PHE A 228 1.76 4.44 -23.33
CA PHE A 228 0.59 4.61 -24.17
C PHE A 228 0.93 4.36 -25.62
N VAL A 229 0.09 3.57 -26.29
CA VAL A 229 0.22 3.28 -27.73
C VAL A 229 -1.05 3.76 -28.42
N ASN A 230 -0.93 4.75 -29.29
CA ASN A 230 -2.06 5.30 -30.00
C ASN A 230 -2.41 4.47 -31.26
N LYS A 231 -3.47 4.86 -31.95
CA LYS A 231 -3.97 4.15 -33.17
C LYS A 231 -2.96 4.10 -34.30
N SER A 232 -2.00 5.01 -34.38
CA SER A 232 -0.91 5.01 -35.35
C SER A 232 0.32 4.22 -34.94
N GLY A 233 0.30 3.61 -33.73
CA GLY A 233 1.43 2.89 -33.16
C GLY A 233 2.47 3.80 -32.49
N GLN A 234 2.21 5.09 -32.36
CA GLN A 234 3.10 6.01 -31.65
C GLN A 234 3.06 5.71 -30.16
N ARG A 235 4.24 5.68 -29.52
CA ARG A 235 4.46 5.31 -28.14
C ARG A 235 4.81 6.53 -27.30
N GLN A 236 4.21 6.66 -26.12
CA GLN A 236 4.47 7.74 -25.18
C GLN A 236 4.51 7.17 -23.75
N ALA A 237 5.62 7.37 -23.05
CA ALA A 237 5.71 7.04 -21.63
C ALA A 237 4.94 8.08 -20.80
N VAL A 238 4.19 7.60 -19.81
CA VAL A 238 3.32 8.42 -18.97
C VAL A 238 3.35 7.96 -17.52
N ARG A 239 3.10 8.89 -16.59
CA ARG A 239 2.67 8.59 -15.21
C ARG A 239 1.29 9.16 -14.98
N TYR A 240 0.45 8.43 -14.24
CA TYR A 240 -0.92 8.87 -13.93
C TYR A 240 -0.94 9.81 -12.74
N VAL A 241 -1.89 10.75 -12.78
CA VAL A 241 -2.31 11.56 -11.64
C VAL A 241 -3.83 11.56 -11.57
N VAL A 242 -4.38 11.21 -10.41
CA VAL A 242 -5.81 11.33 -10.09
C VAL A 242 -5.95 12.57 -9.23
N ALA A 243 -6.25 13.69 -9.88
CA ALA A 243 -6.27 15.02 -9.27
C ALA A 243 -7.68 15.36 -8.77
N PRO A 244 -7.84 15.81 -7.51
CA PRO A 244 -9.11 16.28 -6.97
C PRO A 244 -9.50 17.63 -7.58
N GLU A 245 -10.77 18.04 -7.41
CA GLU A 245 -11.21 19.40 -7.72
C GLU A 245 -10.52 20.44 -6.79
N LYS A 246 -10.20 20.04 -5.56
CA LYS A 246 -9.53 20.87 -4.58
C LYS A 246 -8.54 20.01 -3.78
N LEU A 247 -7.29 20.46 -3.67
CA LEU A 247 -6.26 19.82 -2.86
C LEU A 247 -6.23 20.48 -1.48
N VAL A 248 -6.45 19.69 -0.41
CA VAL A 248 -6.42 20.20 0.98
C VAL A 248 -5.70 19.22 1.90
N HIS A 249 -4.67 19.73 2.53
CA HIS A 249 -3.90 19.00 3.54
C HIS A 249 -4.00 19.69 4.89
N ILE A 250 -3.90 18.92 5.97
CA ILE A 250 -3.93 19.39 7.35
C ILE A 250 -2.62 19.03 8.04
N THR A 251 -2.35 19.72 9.13
CA THR A 251 -1.19 19.43 9.97
C THR A 251 -1.42 18.18 10.82
N ALA A 252 -0.33 17.59 11.34
CA ALA A 252 -0.43 16.46 12.29
C ALA A 252 -1.19 16.85 13.57
N GLU A 253 -1.06 18.11 14.01
CA GLU A 253 -1.78 18.63 15.19
C GLU A 253 -3.29 18.76 14.95
N GLU A 254 -3.70 19.14 13.74
CA GLU A 254 -5.10 19.18 13.34
C GLU A 254 -5.66 17.79 13.23
N ALA A 255 -4.93 16.88 12.57
CA ALA A 255 -5.33 15.48 12.41
C ALA A 255 -5.50 14.75 13.75
N ALA A 256 -4.64 15.04 14.73
CA ALA A 256 -4.72 14.44 16.06
C ALA A 256 -6.01 14.80 16.85
N LYS A 257 -6.74 15.84 16.41
CA LYS A 257 -8.02 16.27 17.00
C LYS A 257 -9.23 15.62 16.33
N LEU A 258 -9.02 14.95 15.18
CA LEU A 258 -10.08 14.32 14.41
C LEU A 258 -10.37 12.89 14.90
N PRO A 259 -11.57 12.36 14.66
CA PRO A 259 -11.87 10.96 14.91
C PRO A 259 -10.91 10.03 14.14
N PRO A 260 -10.61 8.82 14.64
CA PRO A 260 -9.65 7.90 14.00
C PRO A 260 -10.08 7.45 12.58
N ASP A 261 -11.35 7.54 12.24
CA ASP A 261 -11.91 7.11 10.95
C ASP A 261 -12.44 8.30 10.11
N TYR A 262 -11.92 9.52 10.32
CA TYR A 262 -12.49 10.74 9.76
C TYR A 262 -12.50 10.76 8.22
N LEU A 263 -11.52 10.14 7.54
CA LEU A 263 -11.47 10.08 6.08
C LEU A 263 -12.59 9.19 5.53
N PHE A 264 -12.84 8.06 6.19
CA PHE A 264 -13.90 7.11 5.79
C PHE A 264 -15.28 7.66 6.06
N ASP A 265 -15.46 8.34 7.19
CA ASP A 265 -16.71 9.02 7.54
C ASP A 265 -17.00 10.18 6.59
N ASP A 266 -15.97 10.96 6.24
CA ASP A 266 -16.11 12.11 5.35
C ASP A 266 -16.46 11.67 3.92
N ILE A 267 -15.73 10.71 3.33
CA ILE A 267 -15.99 10.27 1.95
C ILE A 267 -17.41 9.71 1.81
N ALA A 268 -17.91 8.98 2.82
CA ALA A 268 -19.25 8.45 2.83
C ALA A 268 -20.32 9.58 2.87
N LYS A 269 -20.10 10.59 3.70
CA LYS A 269 -20.99 11.78 3.79
C LYS A 269 -20.98 12.59 2.51
N ARG A 270 -19.80 12.85 1.93
CA ARG A 270 -19.68 13.62 0.68
C ARG A 270 -20.41 12.94 -0.47
N ILE A 271 -20.18 11.65 -0.68
CA ILE A 271 -20.83 10.89 -1.77
C ILE A 271 -22.35 10.84 -1.57
N ALA A 272 -22.85 10.78 -0.34
CA ALA A 272 -24.28 10.82 -0.06
C ALA A 272 -24.93 12.18 -0.39
N GLN A 273 -24.16 13.27 -0.39
CA GLN A 273 -24.64 14.62 -0.67
C GLN A 273 -24.50 15.01 -2.13
N LYS A 274 -23.35 14.71 -2.75
CA LYS A 274 -23.04 15.02 -4.14
C LYS A 274 -21.97 14.07 -4.67
N PRO A 275 -21.87 13.86 -5.99
CA PRO A 275 -20.77 13.13 -6.59
C PRO A 275 -19.40 13.71 -6.19
N VAL A 276 -18.44 12.84 -5.95
CA VAL A 276 -17.02 13.19 -5.78
C VAL A 276 -16.34 13.05 -7.13
N VAL A 277 -15.64 14.09 -7.55
CA VAL A 277 -15.07 14.22 -8.88
C VAL A 277 -13.54 14.28 -8.81
N PHE A 278 -12.90 13.53 -9.70
CA PHE A 278 -11.45 13.62 -9.95
C PHE A 278 -11.20 13.76 -11.44
N HIS A 279 -10.11 14.44 -11.79
CA HIS A 279 -9.54 14.47 -13.12
C HIS A 279 -8.42 13.43 -13.22
N LEU A 280 -8.59 12.46 -14.11
CA LEU A 280 -7.50 11.57 -14.47
C LEU A 280 -6.58 12.29 -15.45
N LYS A 281 -5.30 12.41 -15.10
CA LYS A 281 -4.29 13.09 -15.91
C LYS A 281 -3.13 12.14 -16.24
N ALA A 282 -2.44 12.42 -17.35
CA ALA A 282 -1.16 11.83 -17.71
C ALA A 282 -0.08 12.91 -17.70
N VAL A 283 0.97 12.69 -16.95
CA VAL A 283 2.25 13.40 -17.07
C VAL A 283 3.03 12.71 -18.18
N LEU A 284 3.38 13.43 -19.24
CA LEU A 284 4.10 12.87 -20.39
C LEU A 284 5.60 12.96 -20.16
N ALA A 285 6.29 11.83 -20.31
CA ALA A 285 7.74 11.80 -20.25
C ALA A 285 8.38 12.51 -21.46
N ASP A 286 9.46 13.23 -21.21
CA ASP A 286 10.42 13.60 -22.24
C ASP A 286 11.35 12.41 -22.55
N PRO A 287 12.02 12.38 -23.74
CA PRO A 287 12.91 11.27 -24.10
C PRO A 287 14.08 11.03 -23.12
N SER A 288 14.44 12.03 -22.32
CA SER A 288 15.49 11.94 -21.31
C SER A 288 15.00 11.46 -19.95
N ASP A 289 13.68 11.32 -19.75
CA ASP A 289 13.13 10.92 -18.47
C ASP A 289 13.31 9.43 -18.22
N GLN A 290 13.60 9.14 -16.98
CA GLN A 290 13.78 7.79 -16.47
C GLN A 290 12.42 7.08 -16.30
N THR A 291 12.25 5.90 -16.96
CA THR A 291 10.98 5.14 -16.96
C THR A 291 11.02 3.84 -16.14
N LYS A 292 12.22 3.39 -15.73
CA LYS A 292 12.45 2.10 -15.07
C LYS A 292 12.62 2.17 -13.55
N ASP A 293 12.75 3.37 -12.98
CA ASP A 293 12.98 3.59 -11.56
C ASP A 293 11.93 4.54 -10.97
N ALA A 294 10.96 3.97 -10.29
CA ALA A 294 9.87 4.70 -9.66
C ALA A 294 10.32 5.62 -8.50
N SER A 295 11.56 5.47 -8.00
CA SER A 295 12.11 6.35 -6.98
C SER A 295 12.65 7.67 -7.53
N GLN A 296 12.73 7.81 -8.84
CA GLN A 296 13.17 9.04 -9.50
C GLN A 296 11.95 9.88 -9.90
N PRO A 297 11.74 11.05 -9.29
CA PRO A 297 10.68 11.96 -9.72
C PRO A 297 10.98 12.50 -11.13
N TRP A 298 9.94 12.67 -11.93
CA TRP A 298 10.07 13.46 -13.16
C TRP A 298 10.01 14.95 -12.81
N PRO A 299 10.63 15.83 -13.61
CA PRO A 299 10.52 17.28 -13.43
C PRO A 299 9.07 17.77 -13.45
N ASP A 300 8.77 18.75 -12.61
CA ASP A 300 7.42 19.29 -12.43
C ASP A 300 6.89 20.06 -13.67
N ASP A 301 7.77 20.46 -14.60
CA ASP A 301 7.43 21.17 -15.84
C ASP A 301 7.01 20.25 -17.01
N ARG A 302 6.86 18.96 -16.76
CA ARG A 302 6.42 18.03 -17.78
C ARG A 302 5.00 18.32 -18.22
N LYS A 303 4.75 18.11 -19.52
CA LYS A 303 3.42 18.29 -20.11
C LYS A 303 2.41 17.36 -19.42
N VAL A 304 1.32 17.94 -18.94
CA VAL A 304 0.20 17.22 -18.35
C VAL A 304 -0.99 17.26 -19.29
N VAL A 305 -1.61 16.11 -19.54
CA VAL A 305 -2.80 15.97 -20.39
C VAL A 305 -3.94 15.43 -19.54
N ASP A 306 -5.11 16.07 -19.61
CA ASP A 306 -6.34 15.58 -18.99
C ASP A 306 -6.87 14.38 -19.81
N LEU A 307 -6.98 13.22 -19.17
CA LEU A 307 -7.46 11.98 -19.78
C LEU A 307 -8.96 11.78 -19.59
N GLY A 308 -9.59 12.55 -18.71
CA GLY A 308 -11.03 12.45 -18.46
C GLY A 308 -11.41 12.61 -17.00
N VAL A 309 -12.70 12.43 -16.75
CA VAL A 309 -13.34 12.69 -15.45
C VAL A 309 -13.82 11.39 -14.82
N LEU A 310 -13.37 11.14 -13.60
CA LEU A 310 -13.85 10.10 -12.70
C LEU A 310 -14.91 10.71 -11.78
N THR A 311 -16.14 10.18 -11.81
CA THR A 311 -17.26 10.65 -10.98
C THR A 311 -17.74 9.51 -10.09
N LEU A 312 -17.53 9.64 -8.78
CA LEU A 312 -17.89 8.64 -7.78
C LEU A 312 -19.23 9.05 -7.11
N THR A 313 -20.20 8.14 -7.14
CA THR A 313 -21.60 8.47 -6.82
C THR A 313 -22.21 7.63 -5.71
N LYS A 314 -21.55 6.52 -5.32
CA LYS A 314 -22.15 5.59 -4.37
C LYS A 314 -21.09 4.85 -3.57
N VAL A 315 -21.25 4.77 -2.26
CA VAL A 315 -20.50 3.84 -1.40
C VAL A 315 -21.12 2.45 -1.53
N VAL A 316 -20.27 1.42 -1.71
CA VAL A 316 -20.76 0.04 -1.81
C VAL A 316 -21.22 -0.44 -0.44
N PRO A 317 -22.47 -0.90 -0.28
CA PRO A 317 -22.94 -1.49 0.97
C PRO A 317 -22.09 -2.71 1.34
N ASN A 318 -21.82 -2.90 2.63
CA ASN A 318 -20.98 -3.99 3.13
C ASN A 318 -19.62 -4.07 2.41
N SER A 319 -19.01 -2.92 2.19
CA SER A 319 -17.74 -2.75 1.48
C SER A 319 -16.68 -3.76 1.94
N LYS A 320 -16.57 -4.00 3.25
CA LYS A 320 -15.62 -4.96 3.85
C LYS A 320 -15.77 -6.38 3.29
N GLU A 321 -17.00 -6.87 3.10
CA GLU A 321 -17.23 -8.20 2.53
C GLU A 321 -17.00 -8.22 1.01
N ALA A 322 -17.41 -7.16 0.31
CA ALA A 322 -17.18 -7.01 -1.13
C ALA A 322 -15.67 -6.95 -1.46
N GLU A 323 -14.87 -6.26 -0.63
CA GLU A 323 -13.42 -6.15 -0.77
C GLU A 323 -12.67 -7.49 -0.72
N LYS A 324 -13.18 -8.47 0.01
CA LYS A 324 -12.54 -9.79 0.12
C LYS A 324 -12.38 -10.48 -1.22
N LYS A 325 -13.29 -10.22 -2.16
CA LYS A 325 -13.33 -10.81 -3.50
C LYS A 325 -12.64 -9.97 -4.57
N LEU A 326 -12.18 -8.75 -4.22
CA LEU A 326 -11.60 -7.83 -5.18
C LEU A 326 -10.09 -7.80 -5.11
N LEU A 327 -9.48 -7.86 -6.28
CA LEU A 327 -8.05 -7.69 -6.49
C LEU A 327 -7.84 -6.62 -7.58
N PHE A 328 -7.00 -5.64 -7.29
CA PHE A 328 -6.57 -4.60 -8.22
C PHE A 328 -5.12 -4.86 -8.56
N LEU A 329 -4.79 -5.02 -9.83
CA LEU A 329 -3.45 -5.39 -10.28
C LEU A 329 -2.87 -4.32 -11.21
N PRO A 330 -1.70 -3.75 -10.91
CA PRO A 330 -1.07 -2.75 -11.79
C PRO A 330 -0.75 -3.29 -13.19
N THR A 331 -0.68 -4.61 -13.37
CA THR A 331 -0.43 -5.26 -14.66
C THR A 331 -1.71 -5.71 -15.38
N ASN A 332 -2.89 -5.48 -14.80
CA ASN A 332 -4.16 -5.75 -15.49
C ASN A 332 -4.48 -4.61 -16.47
N LEU A 333 -3.80 -4.64 -17.60
CA LEU A 333 -3.84 -3.60 -18.63
C LEU A 333 -4.72 -4.02 -19.81
N THR A 334 -5.22 -3.03 -20.54
CA THR A 334 -5.93 -3.22 -21.82
C THR A 334 -5.03 -2.82 -22.98
N ALA A 335 -5.30 -3.34 -24.20
CA ALA A 335 -4.58 -2.95 -25.41
C ALA A 335 -4.50 -1.42 -25.55
N GLY A 336 -3.36 -0.90 -25.94
CA GLY A 336 -3.07 0.53 -26.01
C GLY A 336 -2.42 1.10 -24.73
N ILE A 337 -2.27 0.29 -23.68
CA ILE A 337 -1.48 0.58 -22.49
C ILE A 337 -0.55 -0.60 -22.25
N GLU A 338 0.75 -0.34 -22.13
CA GLU A 338 1.77 -1.35 -21.91
C GLU A 338 2.61 -1.00 -20.68
N LEU A 339 3.28 -2.00 -20.12
CA LEU A 339 4.29 -1.78 -19.09
C LEU A 339 5.50 -1.08 -19.70
N SER A 340 6.15 -0.23 -18.91
CA SER A 340 7.50 0.25 -19.21
C SER A 340 8.53 -0.82 -18.79
N ASP A 341 9.78 -0.43 -18.70
CA ASP A 341 10.88 -1.21 -18.16
C ASP A 341 10.99 -1.13 -16.61
N ASP A 342 9.99 -0.52 -15.95
CA ASP A 342 9.84 -0.50 -14.49
C ASP A 342 9.52 -1.91 -13.96
N PRO A 343 10.35 -2.49 -13.07
CA PRO A 343 10.10 -3.82 -12.52
C PRO A 343 8.96 -3.83 -11.47
N LEU A 344 8.64 -2.70 -10.86
CA LEU A 344 7.71 -2.65 -9.71
C LEU A 344 6.28 -3.09 -10.02
N PRO A 345 5.64 -2.79 -11.15
CA PRO A 345 4.29 -3.27 -11.45
C PRO A 345 4.17 -4.79 -11.37
N THR A 346 5.16 -5.51 -11.89
CA THR A 346 5.20 -6.99 -11.85
C THR A 346 5.39 -7.52 -10.44
N VAL A 347 6.34 -6.95 -9.68
CA VAL A 347 6.58 -7.31 -8.27
C VAL A 347 5.35 -7.03 -7.41
N ARG A 348 4.72 -5.87 -7.60
CA ARG A 348 3.48 -5.49 -6.90
C ARG A 348 2.35 -6.47 -7.21
N THR A 349 2.16 -6.83 -8.46
CA THR A 349 1.14 -7.81 -8.89
C THR A 349 1.35 -9.16 -8.20
N ALA A 350 2.58 -9.65 -8.14
CA ALA A 350 2.90 -10.91 -7.46
C ALA A 350 2.63 -10.82 -5.94
N ALA A 351 3.07 -9.75 -5.28
CA ALA A 351 2.84 -9.55 -3.84
C ALA A 351 1.35 -9.41 -3.51
N TYR A 352 0.58 -8.68 -4.33
CA TYR A 352 -0.87 -8.54 -4.16
C TYR A 352 -1.59 -9.88 -4.31
N SER A 353 -1.15 -10.74 -5.25
CA SER A 353 -1.69 -12.08 -5.45
C SER A 353 -1.42 -12.99 -4.24
N VAL A 354 -0.21 -12.94 -3.65
CA VAL A 354 0.12 -13.64 -2.41
C VAL A 354 -0.78 -13.17 -1.26
N SER A 355 -0.90 -11.86 -1.06
CA SER A 355 -1.76 -11.27 -0.03
C SER A 355 -3.23 -11.62 -0.25
N PHE A 356 -3.70 -11.66 -1.51
CA PHE A 356 -5.06 -12.08 -1.85
C PHE A 356 -5.31 -13.55 -1.51
N GLY A 357 -4.40 -14.45 -1.90
CA GLY A 357 -4.51 -15.86 -1.58
C GLY A 357 -4.62 -16.12 -0.07
N ARG A 358 -3.79 -15.41 0.73
CA ARG A 358 -3.80 -15.55 2.19
C ARG A 358 -5.11 -15.10 2.84
N ARG A 359 -5.64 -13.92 2.45
CA ARG A 359 -6.88 -13.39 3.04
C ARG A 359 -8.15 -14.08 2.57
N SER A 360 -8.07 -14.83 1.46
CA SER A 360 -9.22 -15.55 0.87
C SER A 360 -9.35 -16.99 1.38
N GLN A 361 -8.42 -17.48 2.20
CA GLN A 361 -8.48 -18.84 2.74
C GLN A 361 -9.62 -19.00 3.75
N PRO A 362 -10.37 -20.10 3.71
CA PRO A 362 -11.33 -20.45 4.76
C PRO A 362 -10.58 -20.58 6.10
N GLY A 363 -11.02 -19.87 7.13
CA GLY A 363 -10.35 -19.83 8.44
C GLY A 363 -9.49 -18.58 8.66
N SER A 364 -9.29 -17.72 7.66
CA SER A 364 -8.74 -16.37 7.85
C SER A 364 -9.72 -15.38 8.50
N ALA A 365 -10.98 -15.80 8.70
CA ALA A 365 -11.95 -15.07 9.51
C ALA A 365 -11.69 -15.42 10.99
N SER A 366 -11.33 -14.42 11.77
CA SER A 366 -11.07 -14.50 13.21
C SER A 366 -12.14 -15.35 13.93
N SER A 367 -11.72 -16.40 14.63
CA SER A 367 -12.38 -16.75 15.88
C SER A 367 -12.23 -15.55 16.81
N ASN A 368 -13.30 -14.80 17.02
CA ASN A 368 -13.43 -13.83 18.10
C ASN A 368 -13.35 -14.54 19.45
#